data_2eac0eb73ebddfebff6cc8f7efbb487c
#
_entry.id   2eac0eb73ebddfebff6cc8f7efbb487c
#
_cell.length_a   1.000
_cell.length_b   1.000
_cell.length_c   1.000
_cell.angle_alpha   90.00
_cell.angle_beta   90.00
_cell.angle_gamma   90.00
#
_symmetry.space_group_name_H-M   'P 1'
#
loop_
_entity.id
_entity.type
_entity.pdbx_description
1 polymer ?
#
loop_
_entity_poly.entity_id
_entity_poly.type
_entity_poly.pdbx_seq_one_letter_code
_entity_poly.pdbx_strand_id
1 'polypeptide(L)'
;MITKRIIPCLDVRNGRVVMGVNFEGLSDVSSPVELAEFYTNEGADELVFYDITASYENRALFTDIIKEVARKVFIPLTVGGGINTVDDFDRVLKCGADKVSVNSGAIRDPSIIGKAAKRYGSQCVVLSVDAKRVNGSFRVFAKGGREDTGMDALEWIRRGIESGAGEIVLNSIDTDGVRKGFDLEMLEAVCSFATVPVIASGGAGNIGDFIELFKTVERVDAGLAASIFHFKQVRIRDLKKELKENGIHVRI
;
A
#
# COMPACT_ATOMS: atom_id res chain seq x y z
N MET A 1 -0.39 2.08 23.59
CA MET A 1 -0.14 1.07 22.53
C MET A 1 -0.77 1.60 21.25
N ILE A 2 -0.05 1.56 20.12
CA ILE A 2 -0.57 2.05 18.83
C ILE A 2 -1.53 0.99 18.27
N THR A 3 -2.68 1.40 17.76
CA THR A 3 -3.65 0.48 17.14
C THR A 3 -3.18 0.05 15.75
N LYS A 4 -3.39 -1.22 15.42
CA LYS A 4 -3.13 -1.76 14.08
C LYS A 4 -4.21 -1.30 13.11
N ARG A 5 -3.81 -0.93 11.88
CA ARG A 5 -4.72 -0.47 10.83
C ARG A 5 -5.04 -1.59 9.84
N ILE A 6 -6.27 -1.64 9.39
CA ILE A 6 -6.74 -2.53 8.32
C ILE A 6 -7.04 -1.67 7.10
N ILE A 7 -6.33 -1.92 6.01
CA ILE A 7 -6.29 -1.05 4.83
C ILE A 7 -6.72 -1.83 3.59
N PRO A 8 -7.91 -1.58 3.03
CA PRO A 8 -8.24 -2.05 1.68
C PRO A 8 -7.43 -1.31 0.62
N CYS A 9 -7.01 -2.04 -0.44
CA CYS A 9 -6.36 -1.47 -1.61
C CYS A 9 -7.28 -1.54 -2.83
N LEU A 10 -7.42 -0.43 -3.54
CA LEU A 10 -8.12 -0.34 -4.82
C LEU A 10 -7.11 -0.25 -5.96
N ASP A 11 -6.88 -1.37 -6.64
CA ASP A 11 -6.05 -1.42 -7.84
C ASP A 11 -6.91 -1.02 -9.04
N VAL A 12 -6.62 0.14 -9.62
CA VAL A 12 -7.44 0.74 -10.67
C VAL A 12 -6.75 0.66 -12.02
N ARG A 13 -7.49 0.19 -13.01
CA ARG A 13 -7.10 0.19 -14.42
C ARG A 13 -8.27 0.69 -15.25
N ASN A 14 -8.01 1.63 -16.17
CA ASN A 14 -9.04 2.22 -17.04
C ASN A 14 -10.28 2.73 -16.27
N GLY A 15 -10.06 3.29 -15.08
CA GLY A 15 -11.15 3.82 -14.25
C GLY A 15 -11.99 2.78 -13.52
N ARG A 16 -11.63 1.50 -13.55
CA ARG A 16 -12.31 0.40 -12.85
C ARG A 16 -11.36 -0.29 -11.87
N VAL A 17 -11.90 -0.74 -10.74
CA VAL A 17 -11.15 -1.59 -9.83
C VAL A 17 -11.01 -2.96 -10.45
N VAL A 18 -9.79 -3.46 -10.50
CA VAL A 18 -9.44 -4.75 -11.07
C VAL A 18 -8.72 -5.61 -10.04
N MET A 19 -8.73 -6.93 -10.26
CA MET A 19 -8.02 -7.88 -9.43
C MET A 19 -7.37 -8.96 -10.28
N GLY A 20 -6.13 -9.30 -9.94
CA GLY A 20 -5.36 -10.35 -10.59
C GLY A 20 -4.50 -11.12 -9.60
N VAL A 21 -3.74 -12.09 -10.09
CA VAL A 21 -2.71 -12.81 -9.33
C VAL A 21 -1.35 -12.43 -9.92
N ASN A 22 -0.39 -12.04 -9.09
CA ASN A 22 0.95 -11.58 -9.51
C ASN A 22 0.88 -10.51 -10.63
N PHE A 23 -0.08 -9.58 -10.54
CA PHE A 23 -0.36 -8.53 -11.53
C PHE A 23 -0.80 -9.04 -12.93
N GLU A 24 -1.19 -10.31 -13.05
CA GLU A 24 -1.68 -10.92 -14.28
C GLU A 24 -3.15 -11.37 -14.16
N GLY A 25 -3.81 -11.61 -15.30
CA GLY A 25 -5.18 -12.14 -15.33
C GLY A 25 -6.22 -11.21 -14.73
N LEU A 26 -6.09 -9.89 -14.93
CA LEU A 26 -6.95 -8.87 -14.32
C LEU A 26 -8.43 -9.03 -14.72
N SER A 27 -9.30 -9.15 -13.72
CA SER A 27 -10.76 -9.12 -13.86
C SER A 27 -11.33 -7.84 -13.28
N ASP A 28 -12.41 -7.30 -13.89
CA ASP A 28 -13.17 -6.15 -13.39
C ASP A 28 -13.92 -6.53 -12.11
N VAL A 29 -13.87 -5.69 -11.10
CA VAL A 29 -14.54 -5.92 -9.81
C VAL A 29 -15.71 -4.95 -9.63
N SER A 30 -15.46 -3.62 -9.66
CA SER A 30 -16.47 -2.60 -9.37
C SER A 30 -15.99 -1.19 -9.71
N SER A 31 -16.85 -0.21 -9.46
CA SER A 31 -16.51 1.22 -9.44
C SER A 31 -15.61 1.53 -8.23
N PRO A 32 -14.49 2.30 -8.41
CA PRO A 32 -13.66 2.75 -7.31
C PRO A 32 -14.43 3.56 -6.26
N VAL A 33 -15.37 4.37 -6.68
CA VAL A 33 -16.18 5.24 -5.81
C VAL A 33 -17.10 4.41 -4.91
N GLU A 34 -17.79 3.42 -5.48
CA GLU A 34 -18.69 2.54 -4.72
C GLU A 34 -17.94 1.69 -3.70
N LEU A 35 -16.77 1.14 -4.09
CA LEU A 35 -15.94 0.37 -3.17
C LEU A 35 -15.34 1.23 -2.06
N ALA A 36 -14.92 2.44 -2.37
CA ALA A 36 -14.38 3.38 -1.39
C ALA A 36 -15.43 3.74 -0.32
N GLU A 37 -16.67 4.04 -0.74
CA GLU A 37 -17.79 4.28 0.16
C GLU A 37 -18.13 3.03 0.99
N PHE A 38 -18.15 1.86 0.37
CA PHE A 38 -18.38 0.58 1.05
C PHE A 38 -17.34 0.32 2.14
N TYR A 39 -16.02 0.46 1.86
CA TYR A 39 -14.97 0.22 2.85
C TYR A 39 -14.95 1.23 3.98
N THR A 40 -15.26 2.49 3.69
CA THR A 40 -15.45 3.51 4.74
C THR A 40 -16.55 3.08 5.71
N ASN A 41 -17.67 2.61 5.19
CA ASN A 41 -18.80 2.14 6.00
C ASN A 41 -18.54 0.80 6.70
N GLU A 42 -17.66 -0.07 6.15
CA GLU A 42 -17.21 -1.32 6.78
C GLU A 42 -16.18 -1.08 7.90
N GLY A 43 -15.74 0.15 8.12
CA GLY A 43 -14.84 0.52 9.20
C GLY A 43 -13.35 0.30 8.88
N ALA A 44 -12.96 0.43 7.61
CA ALA A 44 -11.55 0.51 7.24
C ALA A 44 -10.86 1.69 7.96
N ASP A 45 -9.59 1.55 8.29
CA ASP A 45 -8.84 2.61 8.98
C ASP A 45 -8.21 3.61 8.03
N GLU A 46 -7.96 3.20 6.80
CA GLU A 46 -7.37 3.96 5.71
C GLU A 46 -7.77 3.29 4.39
N LEU A 47 -7.69 4.00 3.27
CA LEU A 47 -7.90 3.46 1.94
C LEU A 47 -6.68 3.77 1.06
N VAL A 48 -6.22 2.77 0.30
CA VAL A 48 -5.19 2.94 -0.71
C VAL A 48 -5.81 2.84 -2.10
N PHE A 49 -5.47 3.77 -2.98
CA PHE A 49 -5.86 3.81 -4.39
C PHE A 49 -4.60 3.79 -5.25
N TYR A 50 -4.41 2.73 -6.02
CA TYR A 50 -3.32 2.63 -6.99
C TYR A 50 -3.83 2.61 -8.43
N ASP A 51 -3.36 3.55 -9.25
CA ASP A 51 -3.46 3.46 -10.70
C ASP A 51 -2.31 2.57 -11.20
N ILE A 52 -2.62 1.28 -11.38
CA ILE A 52 -1.59 0.25 -11.64
C ILE A 52 -1.00 0.28 -13.04
N THR A 53 -1.58 1.07 -13.96
CA THR A 53 -1.10 1.17 -15.35
C THR A 53 -0.46 2.52 -15.68
N ALA A 54 -0.69 3.56 -14.88
CA ALA A 54 -0.19 4.91 -15.15
C ALA A 54 1.33 4.98 -15.36
N SER A 55 2.11 4.28 -14.52
CA SER A 55 3.58 4.24 -14.64
C SER A 55 4.05 3.48 -15.88
N TYR A 56 3.36 2.42 -16.29
CA TYR A 56 3.69 1.63 -17.46
C TYR A 56 3.28 2.34 -18.76
N GLU A 57 2.11 2.98 -18.76
CA GLU A 57 1.55 3.70 -19.90
C GLU A 57 2.10 5.13 -20.05
N ASN A 58 2.94 5.60 -19.12
CA ASN A 58 3.46 6.97 -19.06
C ASN A 58 2.36 8.04 -19.16
N ARG A 59 1.20 7.81 -18.55
CA ARG A 59 0.07 8.74 -18.54
C ARG A 59 -0.15 9.35 -17.15
N ALA A 60 -0.89 10.44 -17.13
CA ALA A 60 -1.33 11.05 -15.88
C ALA A 60 -2.37 10.16 -15.16
N LEU A 61 -2.41 10.27 -13.82
CA LEU A 61 -3.42 9.67 -12.95
C LEU A 61 -4.84 10.12 -13.32
N PHE A 62 -5.82 9.28 -13.00
CA PHE A 62 -7.25 9.59 -13.12
C PHE A 62 -7.72 10.57 -12.04
N THR A 63 -7.35 11.85 -12.18
CA THR A 63 -7.62 12.88 -11.16
C THR A 63 -9.11 13.09 -10.86
N ASP A 64 -9.99 12.92 -11.84
CA ASP A 64 -11.42 13.09 -11.64
C ASP A 64 -12.01 11.95 -10.78
N ILE A 65 -11.56 10.72 -10.99
CA ILE A 65 -11.95 9.58 -10.16
C ILE A 65 -11.45 9.76 -8.72
N ILE A 66 -10.20 10.25 -8.55
CA ILE A 66 -9.65 10.52 -7.22
C ILE A 66 -10.49 11.56 -6.49
N LYS A 67 -10.92 12.64 -7.15
CA LYS A 67 -11.81 13.65 -6.56
C LYS A 67 -13.17 13.08 -6.15
N GLU A 68 -13.74 12.19 -6.95
CA GLU A 68 -15.01 11.54 -6.63
C GLU A 68 -14.86 10.59 -5.44
N VAL A 69 -13.79 9.79 -5.39
CA VAL A 69 -13.45 8.94 -4.25
C VAL A 69 -13.27 9.79 -2.99
N ALA A 70 -12.46 10.85 -3.04
CA ALA A 70 -12.18 11.72 -1.90
C ALA A 70 -13.44 12.39 -1.32
N ARG A 71 -14.48 12.64 -2.14
CA ARG A 71 -15.76 13.18 -1.66
C ARG A 71 -16.59 12.18 -0.83
N LYS A 72 -16.31 10.89 -0.99
CA LYS A 72 -17.07 9.79 -0.37
C LYS A 72 -16.33 9.14 0.79
N VAL A 73 -15.03 9.38 0.90
CA VAL A 73 -14.15 8.76 1.89
C VAL A 73 -13.89 9.75 3.02
N PHE A 74 -14.12 9.31 4.27
CA PHE A 74 -13.88 10.10 5.49
C PHE A 74 -12.80 9.48 6.39
N ILE A 75 -12.01 8.59 5.83
CA ILE A 75 -10.80 7.98 6.39
C ILE A 75 -9.60 8.41 5.55
N PRO A 76 -8.36 8.37 6.06
CA PRO A 76 -7.20 8.74 5.28
C PRO A 76 -7.14 8.02 3.93
N LEU A 77 -6.88 8.78 2.87
CA LEU A 77 -6.76 8.32 1.49
C LEU A 77 -5.31 8.46 1.02
N THR A 78 -4.67 7.32 0.75
CA THR A 78 -3.37 7.25 0.09
C THR A 78 -3.55 6.97 -1.39
N VAL A 79 -2.93 7.78 -2.25
CA VAL A 79 -3.01 7.62 -3.71
C VAL A 79 -1.63 7.42 -4.30
N GLY A 80 -1.50 6.44 -5.21
CA GLY A 80 -0.27 6.15 -5.92
C GLY A 80 -0.49 5.69 -7.36
N GLY A 81 0.61 5.37 -8.04
CA GLY A 81 0.66 5.05 -9.46
C GLY A 81 0.99 6.29 -10.30
N GLY A 82 1.95 6.18 -11.21
CA GLY A 82 2.31 7.26 -12.12
C GLY A 82 2.91 8.52 -11.49
N ILE A 83 3.30 8.49 -10.22
CA ILE A 83 3.92 9.60 -9.49
C ILE A 83 5.39 9.68 -9.87
N ASN A 84 5.81 10.78 -10.51
CA ASN A 84 7.15 10.95 -11.06
C ASN A 84 7.81 12.28 -10.67
N THR A 85 7.03 13.25 -10.26
CA THR A 85 7.48 14.62 -9.96
C THR A 85 6.82 15.15 -8.69
N VAL A 86 7.37 16.20 -8.10
CA VAL A 86 6.73 16.91 -6.97
C VAL A 86 5.41 17.56 -7.38
N ASP A 87 5.27 17.92 -8.65
CA ASP A 87 4.01 18.46 -9.17
C ASP A 87 2.91 17.39 -9.26
N ASP A 88 3.28 16.11 -9.40
CA ASP A 88 2.32 15.01 -9.28
C ASP A 88 1.80 14.89 -7.84
N PHE A 89 2.68 15.07 -6.83
CA PHE A 89 2.24 15.17 -5.43
C PHE A 89 1.23 16.30 -5.23
N ASP A 90 1.56 17.50 -5.73
CA ASP A 90 0.66 18.67 -5.63
C ASP A 90 -0.72 18.39 -6.22
N ARG A 91 -0.73 17.79 -7.42
CA ARG A 91 -1.94 17.44 -8.15
C ARG A 91 -2.82 16.46 -7.36
N VAL A 92 -2.22 15.41 -6.82
CA VAL A 92 -2.92 14.35 -6.09
C VAL A 92 -3.46 14.85 -4.75
N LEU A 93 -2.65 15.59 -3.98
CA LEU A 93 -3.09 16.21 -2.72
C LEU A 93 -4.24 17.21 -2.94
N LYS A 94 -4.18 18.00 -4.02
CA LYS A 94 -5.29 18.91 -4.40
C LYS A 94 -6.57 18.21 -4.85
N CYS A 95 -6.47 16.92 -5.24
CA CYS A 95 -7.65 16.11 -5.53
C CYS A 95 -8.32 15.54 -4.26
N GLY A 96 -7.71 15.72 -3.09
CA GLY A 96 -8.26 15.31 -1.79
C GLY A 96 -7.60 14.08 -1.19
N ALA A 97 -6.44 13.63 -1.71
CA ALA A 97 -5.63 12.61 -1.04
C ALA A 97 -4.93 13.21 0.19
N ASP A 98 -4.78 12.41 1.25
CA ASP A 98 -4.02 12.76 2.45
C ASP A 98 -2.54 12.41 2.31
N LYS A 99 -2.23 11.34 1.56
CA LYS A 99 -0.90 10.84 1.33
C LYS A 99 -0.69 10.47 -0.14
N VAL A 100 0.55 10.55 -0.59
CA VAL A 100 0.96 10.16 -1.93
C VAL A 100 2.00 9.06 -1.87
N SER A 101 1.71 7.95 -2.54
CA SER A 101 2.58 6.79 -2.60
C SER A 101 3.43 6.84 -3.88
N VAL A 102 4.75 6.75 -3.71
CA VAL A 102 5.72 6.75 -4.80
C VAL A 102 6.58 5.49 -4.77
N ASN A 103 6.78 4.86 -5.92
CA ASN A 103 7.66 3.70 -6.12
C ASN A 103 8.62 3.98 -7.31
N SER A 104 8.26 3.61 -8.53
CA SER A 104 9.15 3.71 -9.72
C SER A 104 9.67 5.13 -9.98
N GLY A 105 8.90 6.16 -9.62
CA GLY A 105 9.36 7.55 -9.70
C GLY A 105 10.52 7.85 -8.73
N ALA A 106 10.44 7.32 -7.51
CA ALA A 106 11.51 7.45 -6.52
C ALA A 106 12.75 6.61 -6.87
N ILE A 107 12.56 5.43 -7.46
CA ILE A 107 13.66 4.60 -7.96
C ILE A 107 14.45 5.36 -9.04
N ARG A 108 13.76 6.05 -9.93
CA ARG A 108 14.38 6.83 -11.02
C ARG A 108 15.03 8.14 -10.53
N ASP A 109 14.35 8.87 -9.64
CA ASP A 109 14.85 10.09 -8.99
C ASP A 109 14.58 10.05 -7.49
N PRO A 110 15.50 9.53 -6.67
CA PRO A 110 15.33 9.46 -5.21
C PRO A 110 15.12 10.83 -4.54
N SER A 111 15.54 11.91 -5.18
CA SER A 111 15.38 13.27 -4.64
C SER A 111 13.93 13.71 -4.49
N ILE A 112 12.98 13.03 -5.18
CA ILE A 112 11.55 13.34 -5.09
C ILE A 112 11.03 13.16 -3.67
N ILE A 113 11.53 12.15 -2.92
CA ILE A 113 11.13 11.88 -1.54
C ILE A 113 11.43 13.11 -0.68
N GLY A 114 12.67 13.57 -0.67
CA GLY A 114 13.08 14.71 0.15
C GLY A 114 12.44 16.04 -0.29
N LYS A 115 12.29 16.25 -1.59
CA LYS A 115 11.61 17.44 -2.12
C LYS A 115 10.12 17.47 -1.71
N ALA A 116 9.43 16.34 -1.81
CA ALA A 116 8.03 16.21 -1.40
C ALA A 116 7.88 16.37 0.12
N ALA A 117 8.73 15.70 0.91
CA ALA A 117 8.73 15.79 2.37
C ALA A 117 8.97 17.22 2.86
N LYS A 118 9.89 17.94 2.23
CA LYS A 118 10.16 19.36 2.56
C LYS A 118 8.97 20.27 2.24
N ARG A 119 8.22 19.98 1.17
CA ARG A 119 7.12 20.84 0.69
C ARG A 119 5.79 20.54 1.39
N TYR A 120 5.49 19.28 1.67
CA TYR A 120 4.18 18.84 2.15
C TYR A 120 4.22 18.19 3.54
N GLY A 121 5.41 17.93 4.07
CA GLY A 121 5.63 17.15 5.29
C GLY A 121 5.84 15.67 5.01
N SER A 122 6.68 15.03 5.83
CA SER A 122 7.00 13.59 5.70
C SER A 122 5.74 12.72 5.76
N GLN A 123 4.75 13.10 6.58
CA GLN A 123 3.49 12.37 6.76
C GLN A 123 2.68 12.22 5.45
N CYS A 124 2.92 13.08 4.44
CA CYS A 124 2.29 12.97 3.13
C CYS A 124 3.03 12.05 2.15
N VAL A 125 4.24 11.58 2.51
CA VAL A 125 5.11 10.80 1.61
C VAL A 125 5.14 9.35 2.03
N VAL A 126 4.56 8.49 1.21
CA VAL A 126 4.60 7.04 1.36
C VAL A 126 5.56 6.45 0.33
N LEU A 127 6.61 5.77 0.80
CA LEU A 127 7.48 5.01 -0.09
C LEU A 127 6.91 3.59 -0.25
N SER A 128 6.40 3.28 -1.43
CA SER A 128 6.00 1.92 -1.78
C SER A 128 7.19 1.14 -2.35
N VAL A 129 7.40 -0.06 -1.86
CA VAL A 129 8.50 -0.93 -2.25
C VAL A 129 7.95 -2.29 -2.63
N ASP A 130 8.03 -2.62 -3.92
CA ASP A 130 7.80 -3.99 -4.40
C ASP A 130 9.11 -4.75 -4.26
N ALA A 131 9.12 -5.77 -3.41
CA ALA A 131 10.32 -6.55 -3.13
C ALA A 131 10.10 -8.03 -3.42
N LYS A 132 11.18 -8.70 -3.86
CA LYS A 132 11.21 -10.13 -4.18
C LYS A 132 12.50 -10.76 -3.70
N ARG A 133 12.45 -12.04 -3.31
CA ARG A 133 13.66 -12.82 -3.01
C ARG A 133 14.39 -13.18 -4.31
N VAL A 134 15.65 -12.78 -4.37
CA VAL A 134 16.55 -13.13 -5.48
C VAL A 134 17.91 -13.53 -4.86
N ASN A 135 18.32 -14.77 -5.07
CA ASN A 135 19.60 -15.31 -4.57
C ASN A 135 19.84 -15.07 -3.07
N GLY A 136 18.80 -15.24 -2.24
CA GLY A 136 18.90 -15.12 -0.77
C GLY A 136 18.88 -13.68 -0.24
N SER A 137 18.65 -12.66 -1.07
CA SER A 137 18.44 -11.26 -0.67
C SER A 137 17.08 -10.74 -1.13
N PHE A 138 16.59 -9.68 -0.50
CA PHE A 138 15.39 -8.96 -0.95
C PHE A 138 15.80 -7.88 -1.95
N ARG A 139 15.29 -7.94 -3.17
CA ARG A 139 15.55 -6.97 -4.23
C ARG A 139 14.34 -6.12 -4.53
N VAL A 140 14.59 -4.84 -4.84
CA VAL A 140 13.57 -3.89 -5.27
C VAL A 140 13.23 -4.11 -6.73
N PHE A 141 11.93 -4.12 -7.01
CA PHE A 141 11.39 -4.16 -8.37
C PHE A 141 10.66 -2.87 -8.71
N ALA A 142 10.80 -2.44 -9.95
CA ALA A 142 10.12 -1.28 -10.53
C ALA A 142 8.97 -1.72 -11.44
N LYS A 143 8.18 -0.73 -11.90
CA LYS A 143 7.11 -0.89 -12.91
C LYS A 143 6.07 -1.95 -12.53
N GLY A 144 5.64 -1.95 -11.26
CA GLY A 144 4.67 -2.93 -10.75
C GLY A 144 5.24 -4.34 -10.77
N GLY A 145 6.43 -4.55 -10.21
CA GLY A 145 7.05 -5.86 -10.05
C GLY A 145 7.68 -6.46 -11.31
N ARG A 146 7.78 -5.71 -12.42
CA ARG A 146 8.22 -6.24 -13.73
C ARG A 146 9.71 -6.09 -14.00
N GLU A 147 10.39 -5.18 -13.34
CA GLU A 147 11.80 -4.85 -13.60
C GLU A 147 12.63 -4.97 -12.32
N ASP A 148 13.57 -5.94 -12.30
CA ASP A 148 14.57 -6.05 -11.23
C ASP A 148 15.56 -4.89 -11.33
N THR A 149 15.61 -4.06 -10.30
CA THR A 149 16.51 -2.90 -10.24
C THR A 149 17.94 -3.26 -9.82
N GLY A 150 18.15 -4.46 -9.31
CA GLY A 150 19.40 -4.89 -8.69
C GLY A 150 19.66 -4.29 -7.29
N MET A 151 18.81 -3.37 -6.82
CA MET A 151 18.99 -2.73 -5.50
C MET A 151 18.55 -3.65 -4.36
N ASP A 152 19.28 -3.63 -3.25
CA ASP A 152 18.85 -4.24 -1.99
C ASP A 152 17.65 -3.47 -1.40
N ALA A 153 16.59 -4.19 -1.03
CA ALA A 153 15.36 -3.57 -0.54
C ALA A 153 15.53 -2.95 0.86
N LEU A 154 16.34 -3.56 1.73
CA LEU A 154 16.56 -3.04 3.08
C LEU A 154 17.36 -1.74 3.03
N GLU A 155 18.38 -1.69 2.19
CA GLU A 155 19.17 -0.46 1.97
C GLU A 155 18.32 0.64 1.33
N TRP A 156 17.50 0.30 0.32
CA TRP A 156 16.62 1.26 -0.32
C TRP A 156 15.62 1.89 0.66
N ILE A 157 15.00 1.06 1.52
CA ILE A 157 14.07 1.55 2.53
C ILE A 157 14.77 2.47 3.54
N ARG A 158 15.98 2.13 4.03
CA ARG A 158 16.77 3.01 4.92
C ARG A 158 16.98 4.37 4.29
N ARG A 159 17.46 4.39 3.06
CA ARG A 159 17.69 5.64 2.30
C ARG A 159 16.40 6.43 2.09
N GLY A 160 15.29 5.75 1.84
CA GLY A 160 13.98 6.38 1.71
C GLY A 160 13.52 7.07 2.99
N ILE A 161 13.67 6.41 4.14
CA ILE A 161 13.36 6.97 5.47
C ILE A 161 14.26 8.18 5.76
N GLU A 162 15.56 8.05 5.56
CA GLU A 162 16.54 9.15 5.73
C GLU A 162 16.26 10.34 4.82
N SER A 163 15.71 10.08 3.63
CA SER A 163 15.31 11.11 2.67
C SER A 163 13.99 11.80 3.05
N GLY A 164 13.23 11.27 4.01
CA GLY A 164 12.01 11.91 4.51
C GLY A 164 10.71 11.19 4.18
N ALA A 165 10.75 9.92 3.75
CA ALA A 165 9.53 9.11 3.69
C ALA A 165 8.94 8.96 5.09
N GLY A 166 7.67 9.27 5.27
CA GLY A 166 6.97 9.20 6.55
C GLY A 166 6.23 7.89 6.78
N GLU A 167 6.14 7.03 5.76
CA GLU A 167 5.52 5.72 5.84
C GLU A 167 6.07 4.80 4.74
N ILE A 168 6.12 3.51 5.00
CA ILE A 168 6.54 2.47 4.04
C ILE A 168 5.37 1.54 3.75
N VAL A 169 5.05 1.32 2.48
CA VAL A 169 4.26 0.17 2.03
C VAL A 169 5.23 -0.87 1.49
N LEU A 170 5.33 -2.00 2.16
CA LEU A 170 6.20 -3.10 1.75
C LEU A 170 5.37 -4.22 1.14
N ASN A 171 5.47 -4.38 -0.17
CA ASN A 171 4.77 -5.39 -0.92
C ASN A 171 5.70 -6.54 -1.29
N SER A 172 5.40 -7.76 -0.81
CA SER A 172 6.11 -8.96 -1.21
C SER A 172 5.52 -9.52 -2.50
N ILE A 173 6.30 -9.46 -3.58
CA ILE A 173 5.91 -10.05 -4.87
C ILE A 173 5.76 -11.57 -4.76
N ASP A 174 6.57 -12.21 -3.91
CA ASP A 174 6.56 -13.67 -3.74
C ASP A 174 5.25 -14.18 -3.13
N THR A 175 4.58 -13.36 -2.32
CA THR A 175 3.32 -13.72 -1.65
C THR A 175 2.10 -13.05 -2.27
N ASP A 176 2.28 -12.04 -3.12
CA ASP A 176 1.17 -11.26 -3.68
C ASP A 176 0.21 -12.12 -4.52
N GLY A 177 -1.08 -12.07 -4.18
CA GLY A 177 -2.12 -12.88 -4.80
C GLY A 177 -2.11 -14.38 -4.42
N VAL A 178 -1.08 -14.87 -3.72
CA VAL A 178 -0.90 -16.29 -3.36
C VAL A 178 -1.85 -16.71 -2.23
N ARG A 179 -2.25 -15.79 -1.35
CA ARG A 179 -3.20 -16.00 -0.24
C ARG A 179 -2.75 -17.06 0.78
N LYS A 180 -1.47 -17.10 1.09
CA LYS A 180 -0.86 -18.05 2.06
C LYS A 180 -0.17 -17.36 3.23
N GLY A 181 -0.57 -16.14 3.54
CA GLY A 181 0.01 -15.31 4.59
C GLY A 181 1.00 -14.27 4.07
N PHE A 182 1.28 -13.28 4.92
CA PHE A 182 2.25 -12.23 4.66
C PHE A 182 3.69 -12.76 4.70
N ASP A 183 4.62 -12.04 4.08
CA ASP A 183 6.05 -12.35 4.15
C ASP A 183 6.65 -11.85 5.48
N LEU A 184 6.50 -12.66 6.53
CA LEU A 184 6.88 -12.28 7.90
C LEU A 184 8.37 -12.01 8.01
N GLU A 185 9.23 -12.81 7.36
CA GLU A 185 10.68 -12.64 7.40
C GLU A 185 11.12 -11.29 6.82
N MET A 186 10.58 -10.91 5.68
CA MET A 186 10.87 -9.63 5.05
C MET A 186 10.37 -8.46 5.91
N LEU A 187 9.18 -8.60 6.49
CA LEU A 187 8.59 -7.59 7.36
C LEU A 187 9.38 -7.43 8.68
N GLU A 188 9.81 -8.53 9.31
CA GLU A 188 10.68 -8.49 10.49
C GLU A 188 12.00 -7.79 10.19
N ALA A 189 12.63 -8.12 9.06
CA ALA A 189 13.88 -7.49 8.63
C ALA A 189 13.73 -5.96 8.50
N VAL A 190 12.66 -5.48 7.87
CA VAL A 190 12.38 -4.04 7.72
C VAL A 190 11.99 -3.41 9.05
N CYS A 191 11.10 -4.02 9.80
CA CYS A 191 10.63 -3.49 11.09
C CYS A 191 11.73 -3.45 12.16
N SER A 192 12.82 -4.21 12.01
CA SER A 192 13.95 -4.17 12.93
C SER A 192 14.63 -2.80 12.99
N PHE A 193 14.61 -2.03 11.89
CA PHE A 193 15.26 -0.73 11.78
C PHE A 193 14.34 0.44 11.43
N ALA A 194 13.15 0.18 10.88
CA ALA A 194 12.25 1.25 10.46
C ALA A 194 11.86 2.15 11.64
N THR A 195 11.97 3.47 11.44
CA THR A 195 11.58 4.50 12.41
C THR A 195 10.26 5.18 12.05
N VAL A 196 9.66 4.76 10.95
CA VAL A 196 8.37 5.22 10.44
C VAL A 196 7.40 4.03 10.35
N PRO A 197 6.08 4.24 10.30
CA PRO A 197 5.12 3.18 10.12
C PRO A 197 5.40 2.29 8.91
N VAL A 198 5.18 0.98 9.08
CA VAL A 198 5.31 -0.04 8.03
C VAL A 198 3.96 -0.71 7.80
N ILE A 199 3.52 -0.71 6.55
CA ILE A 199 2.32 -1.38 6.06
C ILE A 199 2.74 -2.65 5.34
N ALA A 200 2.25 -3.79 5.83
CA ALA A 200 2.44 -5.09 5.18
C ALA A 200 1.48 -5.25 4.00
N SER A 201 1.98 -5.62 2.83
CA SER A 201 1.20 -5.89 1.62
C SER A 201 1.65 -7.17 0.94
N GLY A 202 0.69 -7.86 0.31
CA GLY A 202 0.90 -9.14 -0.39
C GLY A 202 0.77 -10.36 0.52
N GLY A 203 -0.11 -11.28 0.13
CA GLY A 203 -0.23 -12.61 0.75
C GLY A 203 -1.46 -12.88 1.60
N ALA A 204 -2.18 -11.87 2.08
CA ALA A 204 -3.37 -12.07 2.91
C ALA A 204 -4.43 -12.94 2.22
N GLY A 205 -4.82 -14.03 2.84
CA GLY A 205 -5.84 -14.97 2.36
C GLY A 205 -7.04 -15.12 3.30
N ASN A 206 -6.84 -14.89 4.60
CA ASN A 206 -7.86 -15.06 5.63
C ASN A 206 -7.56 -14.24 6.89
N ILE A 207 -8.46 -14.28 7.88
CA ILE A 207 -8.32 -13.56 9.16
C ILE A 207 -7.08 -14.04 9.94
N GLY A 208 -6.78 -15.35 9.90
CA GLY A 208 -5.64 -15.94 10.60
C GLY A 208 -4.31 -15.34 10.17
N ASP A 209 -4.17 -14.96 8.89
CA ASP A 209 -2.95 -14.36 8.36
C ASP A 209 -2.67 -12.98 9.00
N PHE A 210 -3.73 -12.19 9.27
CA PHE A 210 -3.59 -10.92 10.00
C PHE A 210 -3.25 -11.13 11.48
N ILE A 211 -3.84 -12.16 12.11
CA ILE A 211 -3.52 -12.51 13.50
C ILE A 211 -2.05 -12.92 13.60
N GLU A 212 -1.59 -13.77 12.69
CA GLU A 212 -0.20 -14.20 12.63
C GLU A 212 0.75 -13.01 12.38
N LEU A 213 0.44 -12.17 11.39
CA LEU A 213 1.19 -10.95 11.10
C LEU A 213 1.42 -10.09 12.35
N PHE A 214 0.34 -9.71 13.03
CA PHE A 214 0.43 -8.76 14.14
C PHE A 214 0.96 -9.37 15.43
N LYS A 215 0.92 -10.70 15.59
CA LYS A 215 1.55 -11.40 16.71
C LYS A 215 3.03 -11.66 16.48
N THR A 216 3.43 -11.96 15.26
CA THR A 216 4.82 -12.27 14.93
C THR A 216 5.62 -10.99 14.71
N VAL A 217 5.10 -10.05 13.92
CA VAL A 217 5.79 -8.79 13.62
C VAL A 217 5.14 -7.65 14.41
N GLU A 218 5.42 -7.58 15.72
CA GLU A 218 4.77 -6.60 16.62
C GLU A 218 4.92 -5.14 16.19
N ARG A 219 6.01 -4.81 15.47
CA ARG A 219 6.31 -3.46 15.01
C ARG A 219 5.66 -3.07 13.69
N VAL A 220 5.00 -4.01 12.97
CA VAL A 220 4.22 -3.64 11.79
C VAL A 220 2.98 -2.86 12.21
N ASP A 221 2.63 -1.79 11.49
CA ASP A 221 1.58 -0.85 11.87
C ASP A 221 0.25 -1.13 11.20
N ALA A 222 0.28 -1.79 10.03
CA ALA A 222 -0.93 -2.08 9.25
C ALA A 222 -0.79 -3.33 8.40
N GLY A 223 -1.94 -3.94 8.10
CA GLY A 223 -2.08 -4.94 7.06
C GLY A 223 -2.97 -4.42 5.93
N LEU A 224 -2.44 -4.49 4.70
CA LEU A 224 -3.12 -4.10 3.48
C LEU A 224 -3.54 -5.33 2.69
N ALA A 225 -4.78 -5.36 2.20
CA ALA A 225 -5.27 -6.43 1.34
C ALA A 225 -6.30 -5.91 0.33
N ALA A 226 -6.47 -6.63 -0.76
CA ALA A 226 -7.42 -6.32 -1.82
C ALA A 226 -8.43 -7.45 -2.02
N SER A 227 -8.01 -8.58 -2.58
CA SER A 227 -8.88 -9.66 -3.07
C SER A 227 -9.85 -10.21 -2.02
N ILE A 228 -9.39 -10.47 -0.80
CA ILE A 228 -10.24 -11.06 0.26
C ILE A 228 -11.37 -10.13 0.68
N PHE A 229 -11.16 -8.82 0.56
CA PHE A 229 -12.18 -7.80 0.83
C PHE A 229 -13.10 -7.61 -0.39
N HIS A 230 -12.54 -7.50 -1.59
CA HIS A 230 -13.31 -7.32 -2.83
C HIS A 230 -14.29 -8.47 -3.10
N PHE A 231 -13.84 -9.71 -2.87
CA PHE A 231 -14.69 -10.89 -3.03
C PHE A 231 -15.52 -11.24 -1.78
N LYS A 232 -15.53 -10.33 -0.78
CA LYS A 232 -16.32 -10.49 0.47
C LYS A 232 -16.01 -11.79 1.23
N GLN A 233 -14.81 -12.35 1.07
CA GLN A 233 -14.37 -13.54 1.79
C GLN A 233 -14.09 -13.20 3.27
N VAL A 234 -13.61 -11.98 3.52
CA VAL A 234 -13.40 -11.43 4.86
C VAL A 234 -14.07 -10.05 4.91
N ARG A 235 -14.93 -9.83 5.91
CA ARG A 235 -15.46 -8.50 6.22
C ARG A 235 -14.52 -7.79 7.18
N ILE A 236 -14.28 -6.51 6.97
CA ILE A 236 -13.36 -5.72 7.81
C ILE A 236 -13.81 -5.70 9.27
N ARG A 237 -15.14 -5.57 9.51
CA ARG A 237 -15.71 -5.61 10.87
C ARG A 237 -15.44 -6.93 11.59
N ASP A 238 -15.61 -8.05 10.89
CA ASP A 238 -15.38 -9.38 11.46
C ASP A 238 -13.89 -9.61 11.73
N LEU A 239 -13.01 -9.20 10.80
CA LEU A 239 -11.58 -9.22 10.99
C LEU A 239 -11.15 -8.44 12.23
N LYS A 240 -11.62 -7.20 12.39
CA LYS A 240 -11.28 -6.37 13.57
C LYS A 240 -11.80 -6.95 14.88
N LYS A 241 -12.98 -7.57 14.86
CA LYS A 241 -13.52 -8.28 16.03
C LYS A 241 -12.60 -9.43 16.44
N GLU A 242 -12.24 -10.30 15.52
CA GLU A 242 -11.34 -11.43 15.74
C GLU A 242 -9.94 -10.97 16.20
N LEU A 243 -9.40 -9.90 15.61
CA LEU A 243 -8.12 -9.31 16.06
C LEU A 243 -8.20 -8.88 17.52
N LYS A 244 -9.28 -8.19 17.91
CA LYS A 244 -9.49 -7.75 19.30
C LYS A 244 -9.62 -8.93 20.26
N GLU A 245 -10.36 -9.98 19.89
CA GLU A 245 -10.51 -11.21 20.67
C GLU A 245 -9.17 -11.95 20.86
N ASN A 246 -8.25 -11.78 19.88
CA ASN A 246 -6.87 -12.29 19.96
C ASN A 246 -5.87 -11.35 20.67
N GLY A 247 -6.35 -10.29 21.31
CA GLY A 247 -5.51 -9.34 22.07
C GLY A 247 -4.78 -8.31 21.21
N ILE A 248 -5.11 -8.20 19.93
CA ILE A 248 -4.52 -7.21 19.01
C ILE A 248 -5.35 -5.93 19.08
N HIS A 249 -4.67 -4.80 19.34
CA HIS A 249 -5.34 -3.51 19.45
C HIS A 249 -5.71 -2.97 18.07
N VAL A 250 -7.01 -2.85 17.80
CA VAL A 250 -7.61 -2.25 16.60
C VAL A 250 -8.68 -1.24 17.00
N ARG A 251 -8.94 -0.27 16.12
CA ARG A 251 -10.09 0.64 16.26
C ARG A 251 -11.34 -0.06 15.70
N ILE A 252 -12.45 -0.04 16.42
CA ILE A 252 -13.74 -0.61 16.03
C ILE A 252 -14.70 0.50 15.65
#